data_8b07bbd1bb8782b9815e7402f420634c
#
_entry.id   8b07bbd1bb8782b9815e7402f420634c
#
_cell.length_a   1.000
_cell.length_b   1.000
_cell.length_c   1.000
_cell.angle_alpha   90.00
_cell.angle_beta   90.00
_cell.angle_gamma   90.00
#
_symmetry.space_group_name_H-M   'P 1'
#
loop_
_entity.id
_entity.type
_entity.pdbx_description
1 polymer ?
#
loop_
_entity_poly.entity_id
_entity_poly.type
_entity_poly.pdbx_seq_one_letter_code
_entity_poly.pdbx_strand_id
1 'polypeptide(L)'
;MLDESLLDKNRKYLVGVSGGVDSMALLDMLVKKAYNVIVVHYNYHFREDSDLDENLVRSYCQNHHLPFYVRQGDKKEYQKGNFEMLAREKRYAFYKEIGDLNGIDTIILGHHLNDHLETIVMQLQRHNTKGYLGIKEQSYVKNMHVVRPLLKLKKQ
;
A
#
# COMPACT_ATOMS: atom_id res chain seq x y z
N MET A 1 14.16 2.89 -8.76
CA MET A 1 14.01 1.66 -9.54
C MET A 1 13.31 0.57 -8.74
N LEU A 2 12.55 -0.23 -9.45
CA LEU A 2 11.75 -1.28 -8.85
C LEU A 2 12.60 -2.54 -8.60
N ASP A 3 12.51 -3.12 -7.41
CA ASP A 3 13.14 -4.40 -7.15
C ASP A 3 12.22 -5.52 -7.69
N GLU A 4 12.48 -5.93 -8.91
CA GLU A 4 11.67 -6.93 -9.60
C GLU A 4 11.96 -8.36 -9.15
N SER A 5 12.99 -8.59 -8.31
CA SER A 5 13.28 -9.93 -7.80
C SER A 5 12.15 -10.50 -6.94
N LEU A 6 11.30 -9.60 -6.39
CA LEU A 6 10.16 -9.99 -5.56
C LEU A 6 8.88 -10.22 -6.37
N LEU A 7 8.92 -10.00 -7.69
CA LEU A 7 7.74 -9.97 -8.55
C LEU A 7 7.84 -10.97 -9.70
N ASP A 8 6.67 -11.43 -10.16
CA ASP A 8 6.55 -12.35 -11.29
C ASP A 8 5.50 -11.79 -12.26
N LYS A 9 5.90 -11.52 -13.50
CA LYS A 9 4.99 -10.96 -14.53
C LYS A 9 3.87 -11.91 -14.93
N ASN A 10 3.96 -13.17 -14.60
CA ASN A 10 2.91 -14.15 -14.87
C ASN A 10 1.83 -14.18 -13.79
N ARG A 11 1.99 -13.42 -12.72
CA ARG A 11 1.03 -13.35 -11.62
C ARG A 11 0.26 -12.05 -11.65
N LYS A 12 -0.92 -12.05 -11.04
CA LYS A 12 -1.70 -10.84 -10.79
C LYS A 12 -1.42 -10.33 -9.38
N TYR A 13 -1.38 -9.00 -9.24
CA TYR A 13 -1.13 -8.36 -7.96
C TYR A 13 -2.18 -7.30 -7.67
N LEU A 14 -2.52 -7.15 -6.39
CA LEU A 14 -3.13 -5.93 -5.92
C LEU A 14 -2.03 -4.89 -5.74
N VAL A 15 -2.35 -3.62 -5.96
CA VAL A 15 -1.46 -2.50 -5.65
C VAL A 15 -2.23 -1.53 -4.77
N GLY A 16 -1.73 -1.31 -3.55
CA GLY A 16 -2.32 -0.33 -2.64
C GLY A 16 -1.77 1.06 -2.98
N VAL A 17 -2.64 1.95 -3.40
CA VAL A 17 -2.25 3.29 -3.87
C VAL A 17 -2.96 4.34 -3.04
N SER A 18 -2.19 5.21 -2.38
CA SER A 18 -2.72 6.27 -1.52
C SER A 18 -3.01 7.58 -2.26
N GLY A 19 -2.50 7.73 -3.48
CA GLY A 19 -2.55 9.00 -4.21
C GLY A 19 -1.33 9.88 -3.98
N GLY A 20 -0.46 9.52 -3.05
CA GLY A 20 0.80 10.22 -2.84
C GLY A 20 1.83 9.92 -3.93
N VAL A 21 2.91 10.71 -3.94
CA VAL A 21 3.93 10.64 -4.99
C VAL A 21 4.55 9.24 -5.10
N ASP A 22 4.88 8.63 -3.96
CA ASP A 22 5.57 7.34 -3.95
C ASP A 22 4.69 6.21 -4.48
N SER A 23 3.43 6.16 -4.04
CA SER A 23 2.51 5.12 -4.48
C SER A 23 2.11 5.28 -5.95
N MET A 24 1.96 6.52 -6.42
CA MET A 24 1.66 6.79 -7.83
C MET A 24 2.86 6.43 -8.72
N ALA A 25 4.08 6.74 -8.27
CA ALA A 25 5.29 6.36 -9.00
C ALA A 25 5.44 4.84 -9.10
N LEU A 26 5.16 4.12 -8.01
CA LEU A 26 5.16 2.66 -8.02
C LEU A 26 4.16 2.11 -9.02
N LEU A 27 2.93 2.61 -8.99
CA LEU A 27 1.90 2.17 -9.92
C LEU A 27 2.32 2.38 -11.37
N ASP A 28 2.84 3.58 -11.67
CA ASP A 28 3.29 3.91 -13.02
C ASP A 28 4.43 2.98 -13.48
N MET A 29 5.39 2.69 -12.61
CA MET A 29 6.48 1.76 -12.93
C MET A 29 5.95 0.35 -13.23
N LEU A 30 5.00 -0.14 -12.44
CA LEU A 30 4.41 -1.46 -12.66
C LEU A 30 3.65 -1.53 -13.98
N VAL A 31 2.89 -0.50 -14.29
CA VAL A 31 2.13 -0.44 -15.54
C VAL A 31 3.07 -0.40 -16.76
N LYS A 32 4.09 0.44 -16.70
CA LYS A 32 5.06 0.56 -17.81
C LYS A 32 5.86 -0.71 -18.04
N LYS A 33 6.06 -1.51 -16.99
CA LYS A 33 6.76 -2.79 -17.10
C LYS A 33 5.81 -3.95 -17.40
N ALA A 34 4.53 -3.65 -17.67
CA ALA A 34 3.51 -4.62 -18.09
C ALA A 34 3.16 -5.67 -17.03
N TYR A 35 3.23 -5.31 -15.76
CA TYR A 35 2.68 -6.16 -14.69
C TYR A 35 1.15 -6.10 -14.71
N ASN A 36 0.54 -7.22 -14.37
CA ASN A 36 -0.92 -7.34 -14.29
C ASN A 36 -1.38 -6.93 -12.89
N VAL A 37 -1.99 -5.75 -12.78
CA VAL A 37 -2.32 -5.15 -11.48
C VAL A 37 -3.78 -4.74 -11.38
N ILE A 38 -4.31 -4.83 -10.17
CA ILE A 38 -5.61 -4.30 -9.77
C ILE A 38 -5.32 -3.29 -8.66
N VAL A 39 -5.85 -2.07 -8.80
CA VAL A 39 -5.57 -0.98 -7.88
C VAL A 39 -6.63 -0.94 -6.78
N VAL A 40 -6.17 -0.85 -5.53
CA VAL A 40 -7.02 -0.67 -4.37
C VAL A 40 -6.63 0.61 -3.63
N HIS A 41 -7.64 1.39 -3.25
CA HIS A 41 -7.48 2.67 -2.58
C HIS A 41 -8.44 2.76 -1.40
N TYR A 42 -7.93 3.15 -0.23
CA TYR A 42 -8.76 3.36 0.95
C TYR A 42 -8.78 4.87 1.26
N ASN A 43 -9.96 5.49 1.16
CA ASN A 43 -10.13 6.90 1.46
C ASN A 43 -10.62 7.06 2.90
N TYR A 44 -9.74 7.56 3.77
CA TYR A 44 -10.05 7.72 5.20
C TYR A 44 -10.87 8.98 5.50
N HIS A 45 -10.94 9.93 4.57
CA HIS A 45 -11.60 11.23 4.74
C HIS A 45 -11.04 12.07 5.88
N PHE A 46 -9.72 11.98 6.13
CA PHE A 46 -9.09 12.74 7.22
C PHE A 46 -8.76 14.17 6.87
N ARG A 47 -8.41 14.39 5.62
CA ARG A 47 -8.02 15.69 5.13
C ARG A 47 -9.06 16.16 4.13
N GLU A 48 -9.16 17.47 3.97
CA GLU A 48 -10.07 18.06 3.00
C GLU A 48 -9.75 17.62 1.58
N ASP A 49 -8.46 17.33 1.31
CA ASP A 49 -7.98 16.91 0.00
C ASP A 49 -7.98 15.38 -0.23
N SER A 50 -8.55 14.61 0.69
CA SER A 50 -8.63 13.14 0.53
C SER A 50 -9.34 12.73 -0.75
N ASP A 51 -10.38 13.46 -1.15
CA ASP A 51 -11.11 13.18 -2.38
C ASP A 51 -10.30 13.52 -3.63
N LEU A 52 -9.37 14.45 -3.53
CA LEU A 52 -8.45 14.76 -4.63
C LEU A 52 -7.51 13.58 -4.89
N ASP A 53 -7.01 12.95 -3.83
CA ASP A 53 -6.18 11.74 -3.95
C ASP A 53 -6.95 10.61 -4.60
N GLU A 54 -8.19 10.37 -4.15
CA GLU A 54 -9.04 9.35 -4.75
C GLU A 54 -9.28 9.60 -6.23
N ASN A 55 -9.60 10.85 -6.60
CA ASN A 55 -9.85 11.22 -7.99
C ASN A 55 -8.60 11.08 -8.86
N LEU A 56 -7.42 11.38 -8.32
CA LEU A 56 -6.16 11.20 -9.02
C LEU A 56 -5.92 9.72 -9.36
N VAL A 57 -6.11 8.85 -8.38
CA VAL A 57 -5.93 7.40 -8.57
C VAL A 57 -6.97 6.88 -9.56
N ARG A 58 -8.22 7.29 -9.41
CA ARG A 58 -9.32 6.88 -10.30
C ARG A 58 -9.03 7.27 -11.75
N SER A 59 -8.60 8.51 -11.97
CA SER A 59 -8.31 9.02 -13.30
C SER A 59 -7.16 8.26 -13.95
N TYR A 60 -6.12 7.98 -13.20
CA TYR A 60 -4.99 7.19 -13.69
C TYR A 60 -5.47 5.80 -14.14
N CYS A 61 -6.29 5.15 -13.31
CA CYS A 61 -6.79 3.81 -13.62
C CYS A 61 -7.70 3.81 -14.84
N GLN A 62 -8.54 4.83 -15.00
CA GLN A 62 -9.39 4.97 -16.18
C GLN A 62 -8.55 5.15 -17.44
N ASN A 63 -7.53 5.99 -17.39
CA ASN A 63 -6.67 6.27 -18.54
C ASN A 63 -5.82 5.06 -18.97
N HIS A 64 -5.50 4.18 -18.03
CA HIS A 64 -4.68 3.00 -18.28
C HIS A 64 -5.48 1.70 -18.32
N HIS A 65 -6.80 1.78 -18.26
CA HIS A 65 -7.72 0.63 -18.30
C HIS A 65 -7.43 -0.40 -17.20
N LEU A 66 -7.16 0.08 -15.98
CA LEU A 66 -6.88 -0.76 -14.82
C LEU A 66 -8.15 -0.94 -13.98
N PRO A 67 -8.40 -2.15 -13.47
CA PRO A 67 -9.45 -2.34 -12.47
C PRO A 67 -9.12 -1.52 -11.22
N PHE A 68 -10.14 -0.86 -10.66
CA PHE A 68 -9.98 0.04 -9.53
C PHE A 68 -11.08 -0.22 -8.51
N TYR A 69 -10.67 -0.46 -7.26
CA TYR A 69 -11.58 -0.62 -6.13
C TYR A 69 -11.24 0.42 -5.07
N VAL A 70 -12.26 1.07 -4.54
CA VAL A 70 -12.12 2.06 -3.48
C VAL A 70 -13.05 1.75 -2.33
N ARG A 71 -12.56 1.93 -1.11
CA ARG A 71 -13.37 1.86 0.11
C ARG A 71 -13.38 3.22 0.77
N GLN A 72 -14.57 3.68 1.16
CA GLN A 72 -14.74 4.92 1.90
C GLN A 72 -14.72 4.61 3.39
N GLY A 73 -13.78 5.18 4.12
CA GLY A 73 -13.73 5.08 5.56
C GLY A 73 -14.65 6.12 6.19
N ASP A 74 -15.07 5.90 7.43
CA ASP A 74 -15.83 6.86 8.21
C ASP A 74 -14.92 7.50 9.24
N LYS A 75 -14.73 8.82 9.14
CA LYS A 75 -13.93 9.59 10.08
C LYS A 75 -14.33 9.37 11.54
N LYS A 76 -15.62 9.15 11.80
CA LYS A 76 -16.13 8.91 13.16
C LYS A 76 -15.62 7.63 13.77
N GLU A 77 -15.31 6.61 12.96
CA GLU A 77 -14.79 5.34 13.42
C GLU A 77 -13.39 5.46 14.02
N TYR A 78 -12.66 6.52 13.67
CA TYR A 78 -11.27 6.70 14.06
C TYR A 78 -11.07 7.70 15.20
N GLN A 79 -12.14 8.23 15.80
CA GLN A 79 -12.03 9.25 16.82
C GLN A 79 -11.77 8.72 18.23
N LYS A 80 -11.84 7.40 18.43
CA LYS A 80 -11.69 6.78 19.75
C LYS A 80 -10.42 5.92 19.81
N GLY A 81 -9.41 6.38 20.55
CA GLY A 81 -8.24 5.55 20.90
C GLY A 81 -7.26 5.36 19.76
N ASN A 82 -6.80 4.13 19.54
CA ASN A 82 -5.72 3.76 18.62
C ASN A 82 -6.09 3.89 17.15
N PHE A 83 -6.21 5.11 16.72
CA PHE A 83 -6.60 5.50 15.39
C PHE A 83 -5.79 4.81 14.28
N GLU A 84 -4.45 4.86 14.37
CA GLU A 84 -3.58 4.29 13.34
C GLU A 84 -3.73 2.78 13.23
N MET A 85 -3.86 2.09 14.35
CA MET A 85 -4.05 0.65 14.38
C MET A 85 -5.39 0.27 13.73
N LEU A 86 -6.47 0.95 14.10
CA LEU A 86 -7.79 0.67 13.56
C LEU A 86 -7.87 0.95 12.06
N ALA A 87 -7.29 2.07 11.64
CA ALA A 87 -7.23 2.43 10.22
C ALA A 87 -6.46 1.38 9.41
N ARG A 88 -5.33 0.93 9.93
CA ARG A 88 -4.53 -0.11 9.29
C ARG A 88 -5.30 -1.42 9.18
N GLU A 89 -5.96 -1.86 10.25
CA GLU A 89 -6.74 -3.08 10.24
C GLU A 89 -7.86 -3.05 9.20
N LYS A 90 -8.58 -1.95 9.12
CA LYS A 90 -9.66 -1.77 8.15
C LYS A 90 -9.14 -1.76 6.73
N ARG A 91 -8.00 -1.11 6.50
CA ARG A 91 -7.37 -1.06 5.19
C ARG A 91 -6.94 -2.46 4.73
N TYR A 92 -6.27 -3.22 5.58
CA TYR A 92 -5.84 -4.58 5.21
C TYR A 92 -7.03 -5.54 5.08
N ALA A 93 -8.08 -5.37 5.88
CA ALA A 93 -9.30 -6.15 5.70
C ALA A 93 -9.92 -5.91 4.33
N PHE A 94 -9.95 -4.66 3.88
CA PHE A 94 -10.41 -4.31 2.55
C PHE A 94 -9.52 -4.94 1.46
N TYR A 95 -8.21 -4.84 1.60
CA TYR A 95 -7.28 -5.45 0.63
C TYR A 95 -7.51 -6.96 0.54
N LYS A 96 -7.68 -7.62 1.67
CA LYS A 96 -7.94 -9.06 1.71
C LYS A 96 -9.26 -9.42 1.03
N GLU A 97 -10.30 -8.64 1.28
CA GLU A 97 -11.61 -8.83 0.65
C GLU A 97 -11.50 -8.76 -0.87
N ILE A 98 -10.83 -7.73 -1.40
CA ILE A 98 -10.67 -7.58 -2.85
C ILE A 98 -9.76 -8.66 -3.42
N GLY A 99 -8.72 -9.04 -2.70
CA GLY A 99 -7.86 -10.14 -3.09
C GLY A 99 -8.62 -11.45 -3.22
N ASP A 100 -9.44 -11.78 -2.24
CA ASP A 100 -10.26 -12.99 -2.26
C ASP A 100 -11.27 -12.97 -3.41
N LEU A 101 -11.86 -11.81 -3.67
CA LEU A 101 -12.81 -11.65 -4.77
C LEU A 101 -12.17 -11.93 -6.13
N ASN A 102 -10.89 -11.63 -6.30
CA ASN A 102 -10.17 -11.74 -7.56
C ASN A 102 -9.19 -12.91 -7.60
N GLY A 103 -9.14 -13.74 -6.56
CA GLY A 103 -8.19 -14.86 -6.50
C GLY A 103 -6.74 -14.42 -6.38
N ILE A 104 -6.47 -13.29 -5.73
CA ILE A 104 -5.14 -12.71 -5.57
C ILE A 104 -4.76 -12.73 -4.09
N ASP A 105 -3.57 -13.25 -3.78
CA ASP A 105 -3.07 -13.36 -2.40
C ASP A 105 -1.92 -12.39 -2.09
N THR A 106 -1.51 -11.58 -3.06
CA THR A 106 -0.34 -10.71 -2.92
C THR A 106 -0.67 -9.27 -3.26
N ILE A 107 -0.25 -8.36 -2.38
CA ILE A 107 -0.40 -6.92 -2.57
C ILE A 107 0.98 -6.24 -2.59
N ILE A 108 1.14 -5.26 -3.47
CA ILE A 108 2.34 -4.45 -3.59
C ILE A 108 2.09 -3.10 -2.95
N LEU A 109 3.00 -2.67 -2.07
CA LEU A 109 2.93 -1.39 -1.38
C LEU A 109 4.18 -0.55 -1.64
N GLY A 110 4.04 0.77 -1.58
CA GLY A 110 5.06 1.73 -1.98
C GLY A 110 5.96 2.25 -0.84
N HIS A 111 6.26 1.41 0.16
CA HIS A 111 7.24 1.81 1.18
C HIS A 111 8.65 1.83 0.59
N HIS A 112 9.43 2.85 0.93
CA HIS A 112 10.81 3.00 0.46
C HIS A 112 11.80 3.04 1.63
N LEU A 113 13.10 3.23 1.34
CA LEU A 113 14.16 3.15 2.34
C LEU A 113 13.97 4.14 3.48
N ASN A 114 13.52 5.36 3.22
CA ASN A 114 13.30 6.35 4.27
C ASN A 114 12.23 5.88 5.27
N ASP A 115 11.16 5.25 4.81
CA ASP A 115 10.13 4.67 5.69
C ASP A 115 10.73 3.59 6.59
N HIS A 116 11.61 2.76 6.03
CA HIS A 116 12.30 1.70 6.78
C HIS A 116 13.16 2.28 7.90
N LEU A 117 13.96 3.32 7.58
CA LEU A 117 14.81 3.97 8.55
C LEU A 117 14.01 4.68 9.64
N GLU A 118 12.93 5.36 9.28
CA GLU A 118 12.04 6.01 10.25
C GLU A 118 11.44 4.99 11.21
N THR A 119 11.02 3.83 10.70
CA THR A 119 10.47 2.75 11.52
C THR A 119 11.50 2.22 12.51
N ILE A 120 12.76 2.03 12.09
CA ILE A 120 13.84 1.61 12.97
C ILE A 120 14.02 2.61 14.11
N VAL A 121 14.10 3.90 13.80
CA VAL A 121 14.26 4.96 14.81
C VAL A 121 13.11 4.92 15.81
N MET A 122 11.89 4.81 15.37
CA MET A 122 10.71 4.73 16.24
C MET A 122 10.73 3.49 17.13
N GLN A 123 11.12 2.34 16.60
CA GLN A 123 11.24 1.12 17.40
C GLN A 123 12.29 1.23 18.48
N LEU A 124 13.46 1.82 18.16
CA LEU A 124 14.51 2.05 19.13
C LEU A 124 14.09 3.02 20.23
N GLN A 125 13.35 4.08 19.89
CA GLN A 125 12.83 5.04 20.86
C GLN A 125 11.82 4.41 21.82
N ARG A 126 11.08 3.41 21.37
CA ARG A 126 10.11 2.67 22.19
C ARG A 126 10.74 1.50 22.92
N HIS A 127 12.08 1.34 22.83
CA HIS A 127 12.82 0.20 23.39
C HIS A 127 12.32 -1.15 22.87
N ASN A 128 11.74 -1.15 21.67
CA ASN A 128 11.26 -2.38 21.03
C ASN A 128 12.40 -2.97 20.19
N THR A 129 13.24 -3.77 20.83
CA THR A 129 14.40 -4.39 20.17
C THR A 129 14.20 -5.86 19.87
N LYS A 130 13.03 -6.41 20.18
CA LYS A 130 12.69 -7.81 19.89
C LYS A 130 12.12 -7.91 18.46
N GLY A 131 12.59 -8.90 17.71
CA GLY A 131 12.14 -9.15 16.36
C GLY A 131 12.87 -8.31 15.34
N TYR A 132 12.29 -8.20 14.15
CA TYR A 132 12.89 -7.48 13.03
C TYR A 132 12.75 -5.97 13.21
N LEU A 133 13.85 -5.25 13.05
CA LEU A 133 13.85 -3.78 13.08
C LEU A 133 13.51 -3.23 11.68
N GLY A 134 12.59 -2.26 11.65
CA GLY A 134 12.18 -1.60 10.42
C GLY A 134 11.03 -2.30 9.69
N ILE A 135 10.96 -2.09 8.40
CA ILE A 135 9.90 -2.64 7.53
C ILE A 135 10.53 -3.72 6.64
N LYS A 136 9.91 -4.89 6.61
CA LYS A 136 10.40 -6.00 5.78
C LYS A 136 10.04 -5.80 4.31
N GLU A 137 10.91 -6.27 3.41
CA GLU A 137 10.63 -6.31 1.98
C GLU A 137 9.41 -7.16 1.66
N GLN A 138 9.21 -8.23 2.42
CA GLN A 138 8.06 -9.13 2.33
C GLN A 138 7.54 -9.45 3.72
N SER A 139 6.22 -9.53 3.85
CA SER A 139 5.58 -9.94 5.10
C SER A 139 4.21 -10.54 4.80
N TYR A 140 3.55 -11.08 5.83
CA TYR A 140 2.19 -11.59 5.72
C TYR A 140 1.31 -10.84 6.72
N VAL A 141 0.19 -10.29 6.24
CA VAL A 141 -0.79 -9.59 7.05
C VAL A 141 -2.16 -10.15 6.71
N LYS A 142 -2.90 -10.67 7.70
CA LYS A 142 -4.22 -11.27 7.51
C LYS A 142 -4.23 -12.32 6.38
N ASN A 143 -3.21 -13.17 6.34
CA ASN A 143 -3.02 -14.21 5.30
C ASN A 143 -2.82 -13.63 3.88
N MET A 144 -2.41 -12.38 3.79
CA MET A 144 -2.06 -11.75 2.52
C MET A 144 -0.57 -11.49 2.45
N HIS A 145 0.06 -11.87 1.36
CA HIS A 145 1.48 -11.63 1.11
C HIS A 145 1.67 -10.17 0.70
N VAL A 146 2.47 -9.45 1.46
CA VAL A 146 2.76 -8.03 1.22
C VAL A 146 4.18 -7.89 0.69
N VAL A 147 4.34 -7.22 -0.45
CA VAL A 147 5.64 -7.02 -1.10
C VAL A 147 5.91 -5.52 -1.22
N ARG A 148 7.12 -5.11 -0.89
CA ARG A 148 7.54 -3.70 -0.90
C ARG A 148 8.77 -3.52 -1.79
N PRO A 149 8.59 -3.43 -3.11
CA PRO A 149 9.72 -3.45 -4.05
C PRO A 149 10.52 -2.14 -4.11
N LEU A 150 10.05 -1.07 -3.47
CA LEU A 150 10.78 0.19 -3.40
C LEU A 150 11.56 0.36 -2.10
N LEU A 151 11.52 -0.62 -1.19
CA LEU A 151 12.04 -0.45 0.16
C LEU A 151 13.52 -0.10 0.21
N LYS A 152 14.31 -0.54 -0.75
CA LYS A 152 15.74 -0.26 -0.82
C LYS A 152 16.08 1.06 -1.50
N LEU A 153 15.09 1.77 -2.04
CA LEU A 153 15.31 3.03 -2.74
C LEU A 153 15.23 4.21 -1.79
N LYS A 154 16.11 5.19 -2.00
CA LYS A 154 16.03 6.46 -1.28
C LYS A 154 15.02 7.36 -1.96
N LYS A 155 14.23 8.08 -1.16
CA LYS A 155 13.37 9.14 -1.66
C LYS A 155 14.24 10.30 -2.13
N GLN A 156 13.98 10.76 -3.34
CA GLN A 156 14.66 11.93 -3.89
C GLN A 156 13.85 13.19 -3.64
#